data_b33878e6040e45fd554c2284d70a62d5
#
_entry.id   b33878e6040e45fd554c2284d70a62d5
#
_cell.length_a   1.000
_cell.length_b   1.000
_cell.length_c   1.000
_cell.angle_alpha   90.00
_cell.angle_beta   90.00
_cell.angle_gamma   90.00
#
_symmetry.space_group_name_H-M   'P 1'
#
loop_
_entity.id
_entity.type
_entity.pdbx_description
1 polymer ?
#
loop_
_entity_poly.entity_id
_entity_poly.type
_entity_poly.pdbx_seq_one_letter_code
_entity_poly.pdbx_strand_id
1 'polypeptide(L)'
;FIWGIIVLVCSLSIILFLCWLLLPNKKERDICEVAGNLSEEDGFDSLRVDTVNNLIAYGAVKVKCRPQITKIVIHLKRSDKHSMSYEELNDILGQGFYDGSYSSQKKANNLKYELKRLLEGMPFVVCPATPNEIKLLGRAVR
;
A
#
# COMPACT_ATOMS: atom_id res chain seq x y z
N PHE A 1 33.02 -35.87 -17.97
CA PHE A 1 31.68 -35.92 -18.58
C PHE A 1 30.56 -35.80 -17.52
N ILE A 2 30.60 -36.63 -16.49
CA ILE A 2 29.63 -36.62 -15.39
C ILE A 2 29.68 -35.31 -14.59
N TRP A 3 30.86 -34.78 -14.34
CA TRP A 3 31.07 -33.52 -13.67
C TRP A 3 30.44 -32.31 -14.40
N GLY A 4 30.55 -32.31 -15.73
CA GLY A 4 29.95 -31.28 -16.56
C GLY A 4 28.40 -31.25 -16.44
N ILE A 5 27.78 -32.41 -16.39
CA ILE A 5 26.33 -32.56 -16.24
C ILE A 5 25.88 -32.09 -14.86
N ILE A 6 26.60 -32.45 -13.80
CA ILE A 6 26.31 -32.05 -12.43
C ILE A 6 26.35 -30.50 -12.29
N VAL A 7 27.41 -29.89 -12.81
CA VAL A 7 27.55 -28.42 -12.79
C VAL A 7 26.42 -27.76 -13.56
N LEU A 8 26.03 -28.30 -14.70
CA LEU A 8 24.93 -27.72 -15.52
C LEU A 8 23.59 -27.85 -14.83
N VAL A 9 23.29 -28.98 -14.19
CA VAL A 9 22.04 -29.14 -13.44
C VAL A 9 21.99 -28.22 -12.21
N CYS A 10 23.11 -28.09 -11.49
CA CYS A 10 23.17 -27.18 -10.34
C CYS A 10 22.99 -25.73 -10.74
N SER A 11 23.58 -25.28 -11.85
CA SER A 11 23.43 -23.90 -12.33
C SER A 11 21.99 -23.59 -12.77
N LEU A 12 21.34 -24.53 -13.46
CA LEU A 12 19.94 -24.40 -13.84
C LEU A 12 19.02 -24.31 -12.62
N SER A 13 19.28 -25.12 -11.60
CA SER A 13 18.49 -25.09 -10.35
C SER A 13 18.62 -23.74 -9.63
N ILE A 14 19.83 -23.18 -9.59
CA ILE A 14 20.08 -21.87 -8.98
C ILE A 14 19.36 -20.76 -9.76
N ILE A 15 19.42 -20.80 -11.09
CA ILE A 15 18.75 -19.82 -11.95
C ILE A 15 17.23 -19.89 -11.75
N LEU A 16 16.65 -21.08 -11.74
CA LEU A 16 15.21 -21.25 -11.50
C LEU A 16 14.78 -20.76 -10.10
N PHE A 17 15.61 -21.03 -9.09
CA PHE A 17 15.35 -20.56 -7.73
C PHE A 17 15.43 -19.03 -7.64
N LEU A 18 16.44 -18.42 -8.27
CA LEU A 18 16.55 -16.96 -8.34
C LEU A 18 15.38 -16.33 -9.12
N CYS A 19 14.99 -16.93 -10.23
CA CYS A 19 13.81 -16.49 -10.97
C CYS A 19 12.54 -16.57 -10.13
N TRP A 20 12.39 -17.62 -9.33
CA TRP A 20 11.25 -17.78 -8.42
C TRP A 20 11.24 -16.71 -7.31
N LEU A 21 12.42 -16.37 -6.76
CA LEU A 21 12.55 -15.31 -5.76
C LEU A 21 12.30 -13.91 -6.33
N LEU A 22 12.67 -13.69 -7.61
CA LEU A 22 12.50 -12.40 -8.27
C LEU A 22 11.10 -12.21 -8.86
N LEU A 23 10.31 -13.28 -9.00
CA LEU A 23 8.93 -13.16 -9.43
C LEU A 23 8.14 -12.43 -8.33
N PRO A 24 7.58 -11.24 -8.64
CA PRO A 24 6.76 -10.53 -7.68
C PRO A 24 5.56 -11.42 -7.31
N ASN A 25 5.21 -11.37 -6.05
CA ASN A 25 4.14 -12.20 -5.51
C ASN A 25 2.84 -11.96 -6.28
N LYS A 26 2.45 -12.94 -7.08
CA LYS A 26 1.27 -12.88 -7.94
C LYS A 26 0.00 -12.54 -7.15
N LYS A 27 -0.07 -12.99 -5.90
CA LYS A 27 -1.20 -12.75 -5.02
C LYS A 27 -1.40 -11.25 -4.73
N GLU A 28 -0.32 -10.48 -4.57
CA GLU A 28 -0.41 -9.05 -4.33
C GLU A 28 -0.88 -8.28 -5.56
N ARG A 29 -0.45 -8.68 -6.76
CA ARG A 29 -0.93 -8.10 -8.00
C ARG A 29 -2.42 -8.36 -8.22
N ASP A 30 -2.87 -9.59 -8.01
CA ASP A 30 -4.26 -9.97 -8.18
C ASP A 30 -5.18 -9.17 -7.24
N ILE A 31 -4.75 -8.88 -6.01
CA ILE A 31 -5.49 -8.04 -5.08
C ILE A 31 -5.66 -6.62 -5.63
N CYS A 32 -4.61 -6.01 -6.17
CA CYS A 32 -4.68 -4.67 -6.73
C CYS A 32 -5.56 -4.63 -8.00
N GLU A 33 -5.47 -5.63 -8.88
CA GLU A 33 -6.26 -5.70 -10.10
C GLU A 33 -7.75 -5.91 -9.82
N VAL A 34 -8.07 -6.84 -8.92
CA VAL A 34 -9.48 -7.14 -8.55
C VAL A 34 -10.10 -5.94 -7.84
N ALA A 35 -9.38 -5.28 -6.95
CA ALA A 35 -9.87 -4.09 -6.28
C ALA A 35 -10.07 -2.91 -7.24
N GLY A 36 -9.21 -2.76 -8.27
CA GLY A 36 -9.31 -1.69 -9.26
C GLY A 36 -10.52 -1.79 -10.19
N ASN A 37 -11.15 -2.94 -10.32
CA ASN A 37 -12.31 -3.17 -11.17
C ASN A 37 -13.66 -2.94 -10.47
N LEU A 38 -13.64 -2.58 -9.18
CA LEU A 38 -14.85 -2.34 -8.41
C LEU A 38 -15.24 -0.86 -8.47
N SER A 39 -16.55 -0.58 -8.52
CA SER A 39 -17.06 0.78 -8.47
C SER A 39 -16.63 1.45 -7.18
N GLU A 40 -15.68 2.34 -7.30
CA GLU A 40 -14.98 2.96 -6.17
C GLU A 40 -15.82 4.02 -5.44
N GLU A 41 -16.88 4.52 -6.06
CA GLU A 41 -17.57 5.72 -5.62
C GLU A 41 -18.31 5.56 -4.29
N ASP A 42 -18.97 4.45 -4.07
CA ASP A 42 -19.85 4.28 -2.90
C ASP A 42 -19.11 3.99 -1.58
N GLY A 43 -17.93 3.37 -1.66
CA GLY A 43 -17.18 2.96 -0.47
C GLY A 43 -16.47 4.11 0.23
N PHE A 44 -15.86 5.01 -0.53
CA PHE A 44 -15.09 6.13 0.02
C PHE A 44 -15.95 7.21 0.65
N ASP A 45 -17.17 7.43 0.15
CA ASP A 45 -18.10 8.39 0.73
C ASP A 45 -18.56 7.98 2.13
N SER A 46 -18.60 6.69 2.41
CA SER A 46 -18.96 6.16 3.73
C SER A 46 -17.80 6.18 4.73
N LEU A 47 -16.59 6.42 4.26
CA LEU A 47 -15.42 6.56 5.11
C LEU A 47 -15.43 7.93 5.80
N ARG A 48 -15.49 7.92 7.11
CA ARG A 48 -15.49 9.15 7.92
C ARG A 48 -14.14 9.33 8.61
N VAL A 49 -13.66 10.56 8.61
CA VAL A 49 -12.42 10.91 9.30
C VAL A 49 -12.72 12.03 10.29
N ASP A 50 -12.45 11.78 11.55
CA ASP A 50 -12.55 12.76 12.63
C ASP A 50 -11.15 13.30 12.95
N THR A 51 -10.91 14.56 12.57
CA THR A 51 -9.61 15.21 12.80
C THR A 51 -9.43 15.68 14.24
N VAL A 52 -10.51 15.87 14.98
CA VAL A 52 -10.45 16.32 16.38
C VAL A 52 -10.02 15.19 17.29
N ASN A 53 -10.62 14.01 17.12
CA ASN A 53 -10.33 12.84 17.93
C ASN A 53 -9.32 11.86 17.27
N ASN A 54 -8.88 12.16 16.06
CA ASN A 54 -7.99 11.30 15.26
C ASN A 54 -8.55 9.89 15.09
N LEU A 55 -9.79 9.80 14.63
CA LEU A 55 -10.49 8.55 14.39
C LEU A 55 -10.82 8.40 12.90
N ILE A 56 -10.70 7.18 12.43
CA ILE A 56 -11.18 6.76 11.12
C ILE A 56 -12.34 5.80 11.36
N ALA A 57 -13.48 6.06 10.76
CA ALA A 57 -14.68 5.26 10.95
C ALA A 57 -15.28 4.82 9.62
N TYR A 58 -15.70 3.57 9.56
CA TYR A 58 -16.48 3.01 8.46
C TYR A 58 -17.59 2.14 9.05
N GLY A 59 -18.83 2.59 8.91
CA GLY A 59 -19.96 1.90 9.55
C GLY A 59 -19.80 1.84 11.07
N ALA A 60 -19.81 0.64 11.63
CA ALA A 60 -19.62 0.40 13.06
C ALA A 60 -18.15 0.30 13.48
N VAL A 61 -17.23 0.21 12.52
CA VAL A 61 -15.80 0.09 12.79
C VAL A 61 -15.19 1.45 13.01
N LYS A 62 -14.55 1.65 14.15
CA LYS A 62 -13.83 2.89 14.50
C LYS A 62 -12.42 2.54 14.92
N VAL A 63 -11.44 3.20 14.33
CA VAL A 63 -10.03 2.99 14.64
C VAL A 63 -9.38 4.31 15.00
N LYS A 64 -8.69 4.34 16.13
CA LYS A 64 -7.90 5.49 16.53
C LYS A 64 -6.55 5.45 15.81
N CYS A 65 -6.12 6.59 15.29
CA CYS A 65 -4.87 6.70 14.55
C CYS A 65 -4.09 7.95 14.93
N ARG A 66 -2.85 8.02 14.46
CA ARG A 66 -2.02 9.21 14.66
C ARG A 66 -2.52 10.36 13.77
N PRO A 67 -2.30 11.65 14.17
CA PRO A 67 -2.70 12.79 13.36
C PRO A 67 -2.14 12.76 11.92
N GLN A 68 -0.93 12.24 11.73
CA GLN A 68 -0.32 12.09 10.41
C GLN A 68 -1.14 11.16 9.50
N ILE A 69 -1.61 10.04 10.04
CA ILE A 69 -2.44 9.09 9.30
C ILE A 69 -3.80 9.70 8.95
N THR A 70 -4.38 10.44 9.87
CA THR A 70 -5.65 11.16 9.62
C THR A 70 -5.53 12.11 8.44
N LYS A 71 -4.45 12.88 8.37
CA LYS A 71 -4.18 13.80 7.26
C LYS A 71 -4.01 13.07 5.93
N ILE A 72 -3.30 11.94 5.93
CA ILE A 72 -3.10 11.10 4.75
C ILE A 72 -4.44 10.56 4.24
N VAL A 73 -5.28 10.03 5.12
CA VAL A 73 -6.58 9.47 4.75
C VAL A 73 -7.51 10.55 4.17
N ILE A 74 -7.52 11.75 4.74
CA ILE A 74 -8.29 12.86 4.20
C ILE A 74 -7.83 13.21 2.79
N HIS A 75 -6.53 13.29 2.57
CA HIS A 75 -5.96 13.58 1.25
C HIS A 75 -6.34 12.51 0.22
N LEU A 76 -6.20 11.25 0.59
CA LEU A 76 -6.57 10.12 -0.26
C LEU A 76 -8.06 10.09 -0.58
N LYS A 77 -8.91 10.41 0.39
CA LYS A 77 -10.37 10.48 0.19
C LYS A 77 -10.75 11.59 -0.79
N ARG A 78 -10.08 12.74 -0.74
CA ARG A 78 -10.33 13.89 -1.63
C ARG A 78 -9.71 13.74 -3.01
N SER A 79 -8.70 12.89 -3.17
CA SER A 79 -8.05 12.66 -4.45
C SER A 79 -8.95 11.86 -5.38
N ASP A 80 -9.03 12.24 -6.64
CA ASP A 80 -9.85 11.56 -7.65
C ASP A 80 -9.45 10.10 -7.85
N LYS A 81 -8.15 9.81 -7.76
CA LYS A 81 -7.60 8.46 -7.92
C LYS A 81 -7.38 7.74 -6.60
N HIS A 82 -7.68 8.36 -5.48
CA HIS A 82 -7.40 7.84 -4.13
C HIS A 82 -5.95 7.41 -3.96
N SER A 83 -5.05 8.18 -4.53
CA SER A 83 -3.61 7.93 -4.51
C SER A 83 -2.82 9.21 -4.24
N MET A 84 -1.63 9.05 -3.67
CA MET A 84 -0.69 10.14 -3.46
C MET A 84 0.73 9.64 -3.58
N SER A 85 1.61 10.46 -4.15
CA SER A 85 3.04 10.18 -4.18
C SER A 85 3.69 10.48 -2.83
N TYR A 86 4.89 9.92 -2.60
CA TYR A 86 5.64 10.23 -1.38
C TYR A 86 6.07 11.69 -1.32
N GLU A 87 6.25 12.34 -2.48
CA GLU A 87 6.55 13.77 -2.54
C GLU A 87 5.39 14.63 -2.01
N GLU A 88 4.15 14.22 -2.26
CA GLU A 88 2.96 14.90 -1.75
C GLU A 88 2.85 14.84 -0.22
N LEU A 89 3.56 13.91 0.45
CA LEU A 89 3.64 13.87 1.90
C LEU A 89 4.27 15.15 2.47
N ASN A 90 5.14 15.82 1.72
CA ASN A 90 5.75 17.08 2.13
C ASN A 90 4.69 18.19 2.27
N ASP A 91 3.67 18.19 1.42
CA ASP A 91 2.59 19.17 1.46
C ASP A 91 1.67 18.97 2.67
N ILE A 92 1.54 17.73 3.12
CA ILE A 92 0.61 17.34 4.19
C ILE A 92 1.30 17.30 5.55
N LEU A 93 2.50 16.72 5.61
CA LEU A 93 3.21 16.46 6.87
C LEU A 93 4.34 17.46 7.16
N GLY A 94 4.69 18.29 6.18
CA GLY A 94 5.73 19.31 6.30
C GLY A 94 6.88 19.11 5.34
N GLN A 95 7.51 20.21 4.95
CA GLN A 95 8.65 20.22 4.05
C GLN A 95 9.83 19.41 4.64
N GLY A 96 10.47 18.63 3.80
CA GLY A 96 11.59 17.79 4.22
C GLY A 96 11.22 16.43 4.81
N PHE A 97 9.94 16.09 4.87
CA PHE A 97 9.51 14.75 5.31
C PHE A 97 10.04 13.66 4.37
N TYR A 98 9.91 13.88 3.07
CA TYR A 98 10.43 13.00 2.03
C TYR A 98 11.37 13.77 1.10
N ASP A 99 12.63 13.37 1.08
CA ASP A 99 13.69 13.98 0.26
C ASP A 99 14.33 13.01 -0.74
N GLY A 100 13.77 11.80 -0.86
CA GLY A 100 14.30 10.74 -1.72
C GLY A 100 15.42 9.91 -1.07
N SER A 101 15.86 10.27 0.13
CA SER A 101 16.88 9.50 0.87
C SER A 101 16.32 8.15 1.34
N TYR A 102 17.20 7.20 1.62
CA TYR A 102 16.80 5.90 2.16
C TYR A 102 16.01 6.01 3.46
N SER A 103 16.43 6.91 4.37
CA SER A 103 15.75 7.10 5.65
C SER A 103 14.33 7.68 5.47
N SER A 104 14.15 8.65 4.56
CA SER A 104 12.84 9.23 4.27
C SER A 104 11.92 8.23 3.56
N GLN A 105 12.46 7.41 2.66
CA GLN A 105 11.70 6.35 2.02
C GLN A 105 11.23 5.30 3.03
N LYS A 106 12.08 4.96 3.99
CA LYS A 106 11.71 4.05 5.09
C LYS A 106 10.58 4.63 5.95
N LYS A 107 10.62 5.92 6.27
CA LYS A 107 9.53 6.60 7.00
C LYS A 107 8.22 6.55 6.24
N ALA A 108 8.25 6.84 4.94
CA ALA A 108 7.06 6.79 4.09
C ALA A 108 6.50 5.36 3.98
N ASN A 109 7.36 4.36 3.81
CA ASN A 109 6.96 2.95 3.80
C ASN A 109 6.33 2.54 5.15
N ASN A 110 6.85 3.02 6.27
CA ASN A 110 6.28 2.74 7.58
C ASN A 110 4.88 3.33 7.74
N LEU A 111 4.64 4.54 7.24
CA LEU A 111 3.31 5.14 7.20
C LEU A 111 2.34 4.34 6.34
N LYS A 112 2.78 3.90 5.18
CA LYS A 112 2.00 3.05 4.28
C LYS A 112 1.62 1.73 4.96
N TYR A 113 2.56 1.10 5.65
CA TYR A 113 2.33 -0.14 6.39
C TYR A 113 1.38 0.06 7.57
N GLU A 114 1.53 1.14 8.32
CA GLU A 114 0.64 1.51 9.42
C GLU A 114 -0.79 1.73 8.94
N LEU A 115 -0.95 2.44 7.82
CA LEU A 115 -2.24 2.65 7.18
C LEU A 115 -2.89 1.32 6.77
N LYS A 116 -2.11 0.42 6.18
CA LYS A 116 -2.57 -0.92 5.82
C LYS A 116 -3.11 -1.68 7.04
N ARG A 117 -2.42 -1.63 8.16
CA ARG A 117 -2.85 -2.29 9.40
C ARG A 117 -4.14 -1.69 9.96
N LEU A 118 -4.25 -0.37 9.95
CA LEU A 118 -5.43 0.33 10.47
C LEU A 118 -6.68 0.06 9.64
N LEU A 119 -6.54 -0.16 8.34
CA LEU A 119 -7.66 -0.39 7.43
C LEU A 119 -8.02 -1.87 7.24
N GLU A 120 -7.37 -2.81 7.96
CA GLU A 120 -7.64 -4.24 7.82
C GLU A 120 -9.11 -4.62 8.10
N GLY A 121 -9.75 -3.96 9.05
CA GLY A 121 -11.17 -4.19 9.39
C GLY A 121 -12.17 -3.49 8.50
N MET A 122 -11.71 -2.75 7.49
CA MET A 122 -12.54 -1.96 6.58
C MET A 122 -12.44 -2.49 5.15
N PRO A 123 -13.41 -2.18 4.25
CA PRO A 123 -13.37 -2.65 2.87
C PRO A 123 -12.41 -1.83 1.99
N PHE A 124 -11.24 -1.52 2.51
CA PHE A 124 -10.20 -0.80 1.78
C PHE A 124 -8.90 -1.58 1.82
N VAL A 125 -8.15 -1.49 0.74
CA VAL A 125 -6.84 -2.12 0.60
C VAL A 125 -5.82 -1.08 0.19
N VAL A 126 -4.69 -1.02 0.89
CA VAL A 126 -3.53 -0.27 0.45
C VAL A 126 -2.78 -1.11 -0.57
N CYS A 127 -2.63 -0.61 -1.79
CA CYS A 127 -1.96 -1.35 -2.86
C CYS A 127 -0.47 -1.50 -2.57
N PRO A 128 0.06 -2.72 -2.36
CA PRO A 128 1.48 -2.92 -2.04
C PRO A 128 2.39 -2.81 -3.27
N ALA A 129 1.83 -2.93 -4.47
CA ALA A 129 2.59 -2.99 -5.71
C ALA A 129 2.97 -1.61 -6.28
N THR A 130 2.56 -0.52 -5.64
CA THR A 130 2.90 0.84 -6.08
C THR A 130 4.11 1.38 -5.32
N PRO A 131 5.31 1.41 -5.92
CA PRO A 131 6.48 2.00 -5.28
C PRO A 131 6.35 3.52 -5.21
N ASN A 132 6.83 4.11 -4.12
CA ASN A 132 6.85 5.56 -3.91
C ASN A 132 5.46 6.24 -4.00
N GLU A 133 4.41 5.49 -3.76
CA GLU A 133 3.03 5.94 -3.84
C GLU A 133 2.19 5.23 -2.78
N ILE A 134 1.19 5.94 -2.26
CA ILE A 134 0.16 5.36 -1.39
C ILE A 134 -1.15 5.39 -2.18
N LYS A 135 -1.72 4.23 -2.46
CA LYS A 135 -2.96 4.10 -3.19
C LYS A 135 -3.95 3.26 -2.40
N LEU A 136 -5.16 3.79 -2.23
CA LEU A 136 -6.27 3.06 -1.63
C LEU A 136 -7.21 2.53 -2.70
N LEU A 137 -7.61 1.29 -2.53
CA LEU A 137 -8.57 0.62 -3.38
C LEU A 137 -9.75 0.16 -2.54
N GLY A 138 -10.95 0.34 -3.07
CA GLY A 138 -12.16 -0.24 -2.47
C GLY A 138 -12.19 -1.75 -2.67
N ARG A 139 -12.52 -2.49 -1.61
CA ARG A 139 -12.72 -3.94 -1.65
C ARG A 139 -14.21 -4.22 -1.79
N ALA A 140 -14.59 -5.13 -2.70
CA ALA A 140 -15.97 -5.59 -2.74
C ALA A 140 -16.32 -6.28 -1.42
N VAL A 141 -17.32 -5.76 -0.74
CA VAL A 141 -17.96 -6.43 0.39
C VAL A 141 -18.94 -7.43 -0.19
N ARG A 142 -18.63 -8.70 -0.01
CA ARG A 142 -19.60 -9.76 -0.30
C ARG A 142 -20.51 -9.97 0.91
#